data_d63757c9b86d17de0a16d36055e54961
#
_entry.id   d63757c9b86d17de0a16d36055e54961
#
_cell.length_a   1.000
_cell.length_b   1.000
_cell.length_c   1.000
_cell.angle_alpha   90.00
_cell.angle_beta   90.00
_cell.angle_gamma   90.00
#
_symmetry.space_group_name_H-M   'P 1'
#
loop_
_entity.id
_entity.type
_entity.pdbx_description
1 polymer ?
#
loop_
_entity_poly.entity_id
_entity_poly.type
_entity_poly.pdbx_seq_one_letter_code
_entity_poly.pdbx_strand_id
1 'polypeptide(L)'
;GYDLQAGNRKQFTESLNKMLEAAKEKNEYGLLGKLSVRIMARAIYTTDNIGHFGLAFPYYTHFTSPIRRYPDLMVHRLLDDYLNQKPSANKVQFDEYCKHCSMMEQKATEAERASIKYKQAEYLVDKIGQEFDATVSGIAKWGVFAELNESKCEGLIPMKSFDDDFYYIDEDNYTLVGLHNKKNIRFGDT
;
A
#
# COMPACT_ATOMS: atom_id res chain seq x y z
N GLY A 1 -2.50 21.94 -9.44
CA GLY A 1 -3.05 20.84 -8.66
C GLY A 1 -3.87 19.90 -9.52
N TYR A 2 -4.08 18.70 -9.04
CA TYR A 2 -4.91 17.69 -9.70
C TYR A 2 -6.30 17.69 -9.07
N ASP A 3 -7.36 17.63 -9.90
CA ASP A 3 -8.73 17.58 -9.42
C ASP A 3 -9.17 16.12 -9.29
N LEU A 4 -9.36 15.65 -8.03
CA LEU A 4 -9.88 14.34 -7.72
C LEU A 4 -11.36 14.46 -7.34
N GLN A 5 -12.23 13.92 -8.17
CA GLN A 5 -13.68 13.94 -7.94
C GLN A 5 -14.08 12.76 -7.04
N ALA A 6 -14.42 13.06 -5.78
CA ALA A 6 -14.88 12.09 -4.77
C ALA A 6 -16.36 11.67 -4.95
N GLY A 7 -16.90 11.72 -6.17
CA GLY A 7 -18.26 11.32 -6.51
C GLY A 7 -18.50 9.80 -6.38
N ASN A 8 -19.20 9.23 -7.36
CA ASN A 8 -19.37 7.77 -7.40
C ASN A 8 -18.06 7.05 -7.78
N ARG A 9 -18.01 5.73 -7.54
CA ARG A 9 -16.83 4.88 -7.80
C ARG A 9 -16.23 5.04 -9.19
N LYS A 10 -17.09 5.19 -10.23
CA LYS A 10 -16.65 5.33 -11.61
C LYS A 10 -15.97 6.68 -11.86
N GLN A 11 -16.57 7.77 -11.38
CA GLN A 11 -16.02 9.12 -11.49
C GLN A 11 -14.68 9.25 -10.75
N PHE A 12 -14.59 8.66 -9.54
CA PHE A 12 -13.33 8.63 -8.79
C PHE A 12 -12.23 7.89 -9.57
N THR A 13 -12.53 6.72 -10.14
CA THR A 13 -11.56 5.95 -10.94
C THR A 13 -11.09 6.71 -12.17
N GLU A 14 -12.04 7.33 -12.89
CA GLU A 14 -11.71 8.10 -14.10
C GLU A 14 -10.84 9.32 -13.76
N SER A 15 -11.15 10.04 -12.68
CA SER A 15 -10.36 11.20 -12.24
C SER A 15 -8.97 10.78 -11.74
N LEU A 16 -8.85 9.65 -11.03
CA LEU A 16 -7.59 9.09 -10.57
C LEU A 16 -6.69 8.67 -11.74
N ASN A 17 -7.25 7.98 -12.74
CA ASN A 17 -6.52 7.57 -13.93
C ASN A 17 -6.05 8.78 -14.75
N LYS A 18 -6.89 9.81 -14.91
CA LYS A 18 -6.50 11.08 -15.56
C LYS A 18 -5.36 11.76 -14.81
N MET A 19 -5.42 11.80 -13.48
CA MET A 19 -4.36 12.36 -12.65
C MET A 19 -3.04 11.62 -12.85
N LEU A 20 -3.06 10.28 -12.79
CA LEU A 20 -1.86 9.45 -12.98
C LEU A 20 -1.27 9.61 -14.38
N GLU A 21 -2.10 9.66 -15.42
CA GLU A 21 -1.64 9.89 -16.78
C GLU A 21 -1.03 11.29 -16.98
N ALA A 22 -1.65 12.31 -16.40
CA ALA A 22 -1.12 13.70 -16.44
C ALA A 22 0.18 13.88 -15.63
N ALA A 23 0.45 13.00 -14.68
CA ALA A 23 1.65 13.00 -13.86
C ALA A 23 2.79 12.13 -14.41
N LYS A 24 2.55 11.29 -15.40
CA LYS A 24 3.43 10.18 -15.85
C LYS A 24 4.88 10.62 -16.17
N GLU A 25 5.04 11.83 -16.71
CA GLU A 25 6.37 12.38 -17.05
C GLU A 25 6.91 13.36 -15.99
N LYS A 26 6.22 13.49 -14.84
CA LYS A 26 6.61 14.41 -13.79
C LYS A 26 7.25 13.70 -12.62
N ASN A 27 8.07 14.42 -11.86
CA ASN A 27 8.76 13.88 -10.69
C ASN A 27 7.79 13.35 -9.61
N GLU A 28 6.59 13.93 -9.52
CA GLU A 28 5.56 13.52 -8.56
C GLU A 28 4.82 12.20 -8.92
N TYR A 29 5.06 11.60 -10.09
CA TYR A 29 4.37 10.38 -10.52
C TYR A 29 4.51 9.22 -9.51
N GLY A 30 5.72 8.98 -9.02
CA GLY A 30 5.98 7.93 -8.04
C GLY A 30 5.25 8.15 -6.72
N LEU A 31 5.18 9.40 -6.25
CA LEU A 31 4.43 9.81 -5.07
C LEU A 31 2.93 9.57 -5.26
N LEU A 32 2.37 10.10 -6.35
CA LEU A 32 0.95 9.96 -6.66
C LEU A 32 0.53 8.51 -6.82
N GLY A 33 1.38 7.67 -7.41
CA GLY A 33 1.17 6.22 -7.48
C GLY A 33 1.12 5.57 -6.10
N LYS A 34 2.09 5.85 -5.22
CA LYS A 34 2.10 5.33 -3.84
C LYS A 34 0.88 5.81 -3.04
N LEU A 35 0.50 7.09 -3.15
CA LEU A 35 -0.69 7.64 -2.48
C LEU A 35 -1.99 7.02 -3.02
N SER A 36 -2.09 6.84 -4.33
CA SER A 36 -3.25 6.20 -4.97
C SER A 36 -3.50 4.79 -4.43
N VAL A 37 -2.44 3.99 -4.28
CA VAL A 37 -2.55 2.65 -3.68
C VAL A 37 -2.99 2.71 -2.21
N ARG A 38 -2.55 3.71 -1.45
CA ARG A 38 -2.96 3.88 -0.04
C ARG A 38 -4.43 4.26 0.13
N ILE A 39 -4.99 4.99 -0.83
CA ILE A 39 -6.41 5.41 -0.82
C ILE A 39 -7.34 4.25 -1.23
N MET A 40 -6.84 3.27 -1.99
CA MET A 40 -7.64 2.12 -2.41
C MET A 40 -8.08 1.30 -1.20
N ALA A 41 -9.35 0.90 -1.20
CA ALA A 41 -9.86 -0.05 -0.21
C ALA A 41 -9.08 -1.36 -0.30
N ARG A 42 -8.81 -1.95 0.86
CA ARG A 42 -8.14 -3.27 0.92
C ARG A 42 -9.02 -4.32 0.25
N ALA A 43 -8.41 -5.24 -0.46
CA ALA A 43 -9.10 -6.40 -0.97
C ALA A 43 -9.60 -7.28 0.18
N ILE A 44 -10.83 -7.75 0.08
CA ILE A 44 -11.47 -8.66 1.04
C ILE A 44 -12.07 -9.84 0.30
N TYR A 45 -12.16 -10.97 0.98
CA TYR A 45 -13.00 -12.08 0.54
C TYR A 45 -14.42 -11.85 1.06
N THR A 46 -15.41 -12.05 0.23
CA THR A 46 -16.83 -11.90 0.56
C THR A 46 -17.67 -12.81 -0.33
N THR A 47 -18.82 -13.23 0.15
CA THR A 47 -19.81 -13.94 -0.67
C THR A 47 -20.65 -13.00 -1.52
N ASP A 48 -20.59 -11.70 -1.27
CA ASP A 48 -21.25 -10.70 -2.09
C ASP A 48 -20.39 -10.35 -3.30
N ASN A 49 -20.98 -10.40 -4.49
CA ASN A 49 -20.27 -10.04 -5.71
C ASN A 49 -20.12 -8.52 -5.82
N ILE A 50 -18.93 -8.01 -5.47
CA ILE A 50 -18.56 -6.59 -5.59
C ILE A 50 -17.76 -6.29 -6.86
N GLY A 51 -17.48 -7.30 -7.68
CA GLY A 51 -16.59 -7.22 -8.85
C GLY A 51 -15.14 -6.95 -8.48
N HIS A 52 -14.30 -6.70 -9.46
CA HIS A 52 -12.90 -6.33 -9.25
C HIS A 52 -12.64 -4.93 -9.80
N PHE A 53 -12.30 -4.00 -8.90
CA PHE A 53 -12.10 -2.60 -9.27
C PHE A 53 -10.96 -2.39 -10.27
N GLY A 54 -9.79 -2.90 -9.97
CA GLY A 54 -8.58 -2.67 -10.79
C GLY A 54 -8.60 -3.37 -12.15
N LEU A 55 -9.37 -4.48 -12.29
CA LEU A 55 -9.54 -5.20 -13.56
C LEU A 55 -10.82 -4.81 -14.30
N ALA A 56 -11.67 -3.98 -13.69
CA ALA A 56 -12.98 -3.57 -14.22
C ALA A 56 -13.91 -4.76 -14.57
N PHE A 57 -13.78 -5.89 -13.87
CA PHE A 57 -14.64 -7.05 -14.07
C PHE A 57 -15.88 -6.97 -13.18
N PRO A 58 -17.09 -7.18 -13.73
CA PRO A 58 -18.33 -7.23 -12.95
C PRO A 58 -18.41 -8.46 -12.06
N TYR A 59 -17.78 -9.57 -12.45
CA TYR A 59 -17.67 -10.82 -11.70
C TYR A 59 -16.22 -11.22 -11.59
N TYR A 60 -15.79 -11.52 -10.36
CA TYR A 60 -14.42 -11.92 -10.12
C TYR A 60 -14.31 -12.81 -8.89
N THR A 61 -13.49 -13.84 -8.97
CA THR A 61 -13.07 -14.63 -7.82
C THR A 61 -11.63 -15.09 -7.99
N HIS A 62 -10.93 -15.31 -6.90
CA HIS A 62 -9.67 -16.01 -6.90
C HIS A 62 -9.90 -17.49 -7.24
N PHE A 63 -9.09 -18.05 -8.13
CA PHE A 63 -9.28 -19.43 -8.62
C PHE A 63 -7.96 -20.15 -8.90
N THR A 64 -6.91 -19.42 -9.31
CA THR A 64 -5.73 -20.01 -9.96
C THR A 64 -4.60 -20.42 -9.01
N SER A 65 -4.75 -20.25 -7.70
CA SER A 65 -3.68 -20.54 -6.72
C SER A 65 -4.17 -21.34 -5.50
N PRO A 66 -4.82 -22.49 -5.65
CA PRO A 66 -5.42 -23.25 -4.54
C PRO A 66 -4.39 -23.83 -3.58
N ILE A 67 -3.12 -23.97 -3.99
CA ILE A 67 -2.03 -24.48 -3.14
C ILE A 67 -1.71 -23.52 -1.99
N ARG A 68 -1.78 -22.21 -2.23
CA ARG A 68 -1.38 -21.18 -1.27
C ARG A 68 -2.52 -20.27 -0.81
N ARG A 69 -3.69 -20.32 -1.45
CA ARG A 69 -4.86 -19.53 -1.07
C ARG A 69 -6.05 -20.45 -0.82
N TYR A 70 -6.46 -20.54 0.42
CA TYR A 70 -7.59 -21.37 0.81
C TYR A 70 -8.92 -20.96 0.15
N PRO A 71 -9.22 -19.66 -0.09
CA PRO A 71 -10.40 -19.26 -0.86
C PRO A 71 -10.47 -19.86 -2.26
N ASP A 72 -9.35 -19.99 -2.98
CA ASP A 72 -9.31 -20.64 -4.28
C ASP A 72 -9.74 -22.10 -4.18
N LEU A 73 -9.24 -22.83 -3.17
CA LEU A 73 -9.64 -24.21 -2.90
C LEU A 73 -11.13 -24.32 -2.56
N MET A 74 -11.67 -23.36 -1.80
CA MET A 74 -13.12 -23.30 -1.52
C MET A 74 -13.92 -23.17 -2.80
N VAL A 75 -13.51 -22.27 -3.72
CA VAL A 75 -14.18 -22.09 -5.02
C VAL A 75 -14.09 -23.35 -5.86
N HIS A 76 -12.94 -24.06 -5.90
CA HIS A 76 -12.81 -25.33 -6.60
C HIS A 76 -13.80 -26.38 -6.07
N ARG A 77 -13.91 -26.51 -4.75
CA ARG A 77 -14.85 -27.44 -4.11
C ARG A 77 -16.31 -27.10 -4.40
N LEU A 78 -16.66 -25.81 -4.30
CA LEU A 78 -18.01 -25.34 -4.62
C LEU A 78 -18.36 -25.58 -6.09
N LEU A 79 -17.41 -25.35 -7.00
CA LEU A 79 -17.62 -25.60 -8.41
C LEU A 79 -17.87 -27.09 -8.69
N ASP A 80 -17.07 -27.97 -8.08
CA ASP A 80 -17.28 -29.44 -8.19
C ASP A 80 -18.64 -29.84 -7.64
N ASP A 81 -19.04 -29.33 -6.47
CA ASP A 81 -20.34 -29.61 -5.88
C ASP A 81 -21.49 -29.15 -6.80
N TYR A 82 -21.40 -27.98 -7.40
CA TYR A 82 -22.44 -27.46 -8.30
C TYR A 82 -22.48 -28.20 -9.66
N LEU A 83 -21.34 -28.60 -10.19
CA LEU A 83 -21.29 -29.45 -11.38
C LEU A 83 -21.93 -30.82 -11.12
N ASN A 84 -21.83 -31.33 -9.89
CA ASN A 84 -22.50 -32.56 -9.45
C ASN A 84 -23.93 -32.32 -8.92
N GLN A 85 -24.54 -31.18 -9.24
CA GLN A 85 -25.91 -30.81 -8.87
C GLN A 85 -26.23 -30.86 -7.38
N LYS A 86 -25.23 -30.68 -6.52
CA LYS A 86 -25.45 -30.54 -5.07
C LYS A 86 -26.17 -29.22 -4.74
N PRO A 87 -26.88 -29.16 -3.60
CA PRO A 87 -27.57 -27.95 -3.19
C PRO A 87 -26.59 -26.80 -2.95
N SER A 88 -27.09 -25.57 -3.07
CA SER A 88 -26.32 -24.36 -2.80
C SER A 88 -25.73 -24.35 -1.40
N ALA A 89 -24.51 -23.88 -1.28
CA ALA A 89 -23.79 -23.76 -0.01
C ALA A 89 -24.47 -22.76 0.95
N ASN A 90 -24.27 -22.94 2.25
CA ASN A 90 -24.77 -22.03 3.26
C ASN A 90 -23.98 -20.70 3.21
N LYS A 91 -24.65 -19.62 2.74
CA LYS A 91 -24.05 -18.31 2.59
C LYS A 91 -23.46 -17.77 3.91
N VAL A 92 -24.16 -17.93 5.03
CA VAL A 92 -23.72 -17.43 6.36
C VAL A 92 -22.40 -18.09 6.77
N GLN A 93 -22.30 -19.40 6.60
CA GLN A 93 -21.08 -20.13 6.90
C GLN A 93 -19.91 -19.69 6.02
N PHE A 94 -20.14 -19.49 4.73
CA PHE A 94 -19.11 -19.04 3.81
C PHE A 94 -18.70 -17.59 4.05
N ASP A 95 -19.60 -16.71 4.53
CA ASP A 95 -19.25 -15.37 4.97
C ASP A 95 -18.28 -15.38 6.15
N GLU A 96 -18.47 -16.28 7.11
CA GLU A 96 -17.54 -16.47 8.22
C GLU A 96 -16.16 -16.94 7.73
N TYR A 97 -16.13 -17.88 6.80
CA TYR A 97 -14.87 -18.33 6.18
C TYR A 97 -14.18 -17.20 5.41
N CYS A 98 -14.91 -16.39 4.66
CA CYS A 98 -14.38 -15.24 3.94
C CYS A 98 -13.77 -14.20 4.89
N LYS A 99 -14.44 -13.89 6.00
CA LYS A 99 -13.92 -12.99 7.05
C LYS A 99 -12.62 -13.56 7.65
N HIS A 100 -12.61 -14.84 7.99
CA HIS A 100 -11.42 -15.50 8.52
C HIS A 100 -10.26 -15.46 7.51
N CYS A 101 -10.51 -15.80 6.25
CA CYS A 101 -9.50 -15.75 5.19
C CYS A 101 -8.93 -14.35 4.98
N SER A 102 -9.79 -13.31 5.01
CA SER A 102 -9.35 -11.91 4.89
C SER A 102 -8.45 -11.49 6.05
N MET A 103 -8.79 -11.90 7.27
CA MET A 103 -7.97 -11.65 8.47
C MET A 103 -6.61 -12.40 8.39
N MET A 104 -6.60 -13.64 7.92
CA MET A 104 -5.37 -14.42 7.78
C MET A 104 -4.46 -13.87 6.69
N GLU A 105 -5.00 -13.40 5.58
CA GLU A 105 -4.25 -12.73 4.51
C GLU A 105 -3.59 -11.44 5.01
N GLN A 106 -4.32 -10.65 5.79
CA GLN A 106 -3.73 -9.46 6.43
C GLN A 106 -2.59 -9.85 7.37
N LYS A 107 -2.79 -10.84 8.24
CA LYS A 107 -1.76 -11.32 9.17
C LYS A 107 -0.53 -11.85 8.44
N ALA A 108 -0.72 -12.58 7.34
CA ALA A 108 0.38 -13.07 6.51
C ALA A 108 1.18 -11.92 5.90
N THR A 109 0.50 -10.90 5.36
CA THR A 109 1.14 -9.69 4.82
C THR A 109 1.90 -8.90 5.89
N GLU A 110 1.37 -8.79 7.10
CA GLU A 110 2.05 -8.14 8.23
C GLU A 110 3.30 -8.92 8.65
N ALA A 111 3.22 -10.25 8.69
CA ALA A 111 4.35 -11.12 9.01
C ALA A 111 5.46 -11.03 7.95
N GLU A 112 5.09 -11.02 6.66
CA GLU A 112 6.04 -10.82 5.55
C GLU A 112 6.76 -9.47 5.67
N ARG A 113 6.01 -8.38 5.88
CA ARG A 113 6.59 -7.04 6.08
C ARG A 113 7.51 -6.98 7.29
N ALA A 114 7.13 -7.60 8.40
CA ALA A 114 7.96 -7.68 9.60
C ALA A 114 9.26 -8.46 9.35
N SER A 115 9.18 -9.57 8.61
CA SER A 115 10.35 -10.37 8.22
C SER A 115 11.31 -9.57 7.32
N ILE A 116 10.78 -8.85 6.34
CA ILE A 116 11.58 -7.98 5.47
C ILE A 116 12.28 -6.90 6.29
N LYS A 117 11.56 -6.20 7.17
CA LYS A 117 12.14 -5.16 8.03
C LYS A 117 13.22 -5.72 8.97
N TYR A 118 12.99 -6.91 9.52
CA TYR A 118 14.00 -7.57 10.33
C TYR A 118 15.30 -7.84 9.53
N LYS A 119 15.17 -8.36 8.31
CA LYS A 119 16.32 -8.60 7.43
C LYS A 119 16.99 -7.33 6.94
N GLN A 120 16.25 -6.26 6.73
CA GLN A 120 16.82 -4.94 6.43
C GLN A 120 17.65 -4.41 7.60
N ALA A 121 17.14 -4.52 8.83
CA ALA A 121 17.88 -4.13 10.03
C ALA A 121 19.15 -4.98 10.22
N GLU A 122 19.05 -6.31 10.07
CA GLU A 122 20.20 -7.22 10.15
C GLU A 122 21.29 -6.87 9.11
N TYR A 123 20.88 -6.57 7.88
CA TYR A 123 21.80 -6.16 6.80
C TYR A 123 22.55 -4.86 7.10
N LEU A 124 21.93 -3.94 7.88
CA LEU A 124 22.52 -2.65 8.20
C LEU A 124 23.38 -2.65 9.49
N VAL A 125 23.34 -3.72 10.29
CA VAL A 125 24.11 -3.79 11.56
C VAL A 125 25.59 -3.54 11.34
N ASP A 126 26.20 -4.18 10.35
CA ASP A 126 27.63 -4.07 10.05
C ASP A 126 27.99 -2.78 9.27
N LYS A 127 27.01 -1.94 8.99
CA LYS A 127 27.13 -0.70 8.21
C LYS A 127 26.91 0.55 9.04
N ILE A 128 26.80 0.41 10.35
CA ILE A 128 26.63 1.54 11.28
C ILE A 128 27.85 2.47 11.16
N GLY A 129 27.59 3.78 10.99
CA GLY A 129 28.60 4.81 10.78
C GLY A 129 29.00 5.04 9.33
N GLN A 130 28.44 4.30 8.38
CA GLN A 130 28.62 4.57 6.95
C GLN A 130 27.57 5.57 6.45
N GLU A 131 27.95 6.34 5.43
CA GLU A 131 27.06 7.28 4.75
C GLU A 131 26.49 6.63 3.48
N PHE A 132 25.22 6.92 3.19
CA PHE A 132 24.50 6.35 2.07
C PHE A 132 23.65 7.41 1.37
N ASP A 133 23.58 7.35 0.06
CA ASP A 133 22.61 8.10 -0.70
C ASP A 133 21.19 7.51 -0.46
N ALA A 134 20.28 8.40 -0.11
CA ALA A 134 18.91 8.01 0.23
C ALA A 134 17.90 8.98 -0.36
N THR A 135 16.68 8.51 -0.55
CA THR A 135 15.55 9.31 -1.04
C THR A 135 14.47 9.38 0.03
N VAL A 136 13.91 10.54 0.26
CA VAL A 136 12.81 10.75 1.19
C VAL A 136 11.59 9.94 0.74
N SER A 137 11.23 8.91 1.53
CA SER A 137 10.13 7.98 1.26
C SER A 137 8.87 8.29 2.07
N GLY A 138 8.96 9.20 3.04
CA GLY A 138 7.81 9.62 3.83
C GLY A 138 8.16 10.71 4.83
N ILE A 139 7.14 11.45 5.26
CA ILE A 139 7.26 12.51 6.27
C ILE A 139 6.24 12.24 7.36
N ALA A 140 6.67 12.33 8.62
CA ALA A 140 5.84 12.13 9.79
C ALA A 140 6.13 13.20 10.85
N LYS A 141 5.23 13.36 11.82
CA LYS A 141 5.39 14.36 12.91
C LYS A 141 6.67 14.20 13.73
N TRP A 142 7.23 12.99 13.75
CA TRP A 142 8.43 12.65 14.53
C TRP A 142 9.71 12.55 13.70
N GLY A 143 9.64 12.72 12.37
CA GLY A 143 10.82 12.66 11.49
C GLY A 143 10.51 12.33 10.05
N VAL A 144 11.57 12.06 9.32
CA VAL A 144 11.56 11.75 7.88
C VAL A 144 11.92 10.28 7.68
N PHE A 145 11.15 9.57 6.89
CA PHE A 145 11.54 8.26 6.39
C PHE A 145 12.43 8.42 5.16
N ALA A 146 13.57 7.78 5.16
CA ALA A 146 14.50 7.75 4.04
C ALA A 146 14.71 6.30 3.57
N GLU A 147 14.64 6.09 2.27
CA GLU A 147 14.91 4.82 1.61
C GLU A 147 16.28 4.88 0.95
N LEU A 148 17.19 3.99 1.32
CA LEU A 148 18.52 3.90 0.72
C LEU A 148 18.42 3.54 -0.77
N ASN A 149 19.13 4.27 -1.64
CA ASN A 149 18.98 4.14 -3.09
C ASN A 149 19.39 2.77 -3.61
N GLU A 150 20.42 2.16 -3.04
CA GLU A 150 20.93 0.86 -3.48
C GLU A 150 20.14 -0.31 -2.87
N SER A 151 20.10 -0.40 -1.54
CA SER A 151 19.56 -1.55 -0.81
C SER A 151 18.06 -1.52 -0.61
N LYS A 152 17.40 -0.38 -0.87
CA LYS A 152 15.98 -0.14 -0.60
C LYS A 152 15.58 -0.35 0.87
N CYS A 153 16.56 -0.32 1.77
CA CYS A 153 16.29 -0.30 3.20
C CYS A 153 15.71 1.06 3.60
N GLU A 154 14.61 1.04 4.34
CA GLU A 154 13.95 2.26 4.82
C GLU A 154 14.20 2.44 6.32
N GLY A 155 14.62 3.65 6.70
CA GLY A 155 14.84 4.05 8.07
C GLY A 155 14.15 5.36 8.42
N LEU A 156 13.94 5.61 9.72
CA LEU A 156 13.44 6.87 10.25
C LEU A 156 14.62 7.75 10.68
N ILE A 157 14.70 8.96 10.17
CA ILE A 157 15.55 10.04 10.64
C ILE A 157 14.69 10.88 11.60
N PRO A 158 14.91 10.81 12.92
CA PRO A 158 14.12 11.58 13.88
C PRO A 158 14.30 13.09 13.71
N MET A 159 13.25 13.88 13.99
CA MET A 159 13.31 15.36 13.94
C MET A 159 14.51 15.93 14.69
N LYS A 160 14.80 15.36 15.86
CA LYS A 160 15.91 15.80 16.73
C LYS A 160 17.32 15.52 16.15
N SER A 161 17.43 14.77 15.07
CA SER A 161 18.71 14.49 14.41
C SER A 161 19.09 15.55 13.36
N PHE A 162 18.21 16.53 13.12
CA PHE A 162 18.53 17.68 12.29
C PHE A 162 19.16 18.76 13.18
N ASP A 163 20.46 18.97 13.05
CA ASP A 163 21.23 19.90 13.89
C ASP A 163 21.29 21.32 13.28
N ASP A 164 20.86 21.49 12.03
CA ASP A 164 20.97 22.72 11.26
C ASP A 164 19.83 23.72 11.52
N ASP A 165 18.64 23.25 11.95
CA ASP A 165 17.48 24.10 12.28
C ASP A 165 16.41 23.32 13.05
N PHE A 166 15.40 24.05 13.55
CA PHE A 166 14.15 23.47 14.03
C PHE A 166 13.20 23.29 12.87
N TYR A 167 12.73 22.07 12.67
CA TYR A 167 11.82 21.74 11.58
C TYR A 167 10.40 21.52 12.09
N TYR A 168 9.43 21.98 11.32
CA TYR A 168 8.01 21.68 11.53
C TYR A 168 7.38 21.10 10.26
N ILE A 169 6.30 20.34 10.41
CA ILE A 169 5.59 19.76 9.29
C ILE A 169 4.54 20.76 8.76
N ASP A 170 4.57 21.02 7.49
CA ASP A 170 3.49 21.64 6.75
C ASP A 170 2.54 20.51 6.29
N GLU A 171 1.41 20.34 7.01
CA GLU A 171 0.45 19.27 6.75
C GLU A 171 -0.26 19.44 5.40
N ASP A 172 -0.43 20.68 4.91
CA ASP A 172 -1.11 20.96 3.65
C ASP A 172 -0.25 20.56 2.43
N ASN A 173 1.07 20.74 2.54
CA ASN A 173 2.01 20.45 1.46
C ASN A 173 2.81 19.17 1.68
N TYR A 174 2.59 18.45 2.78
CA TYR A 174 3.39 17.26 3.17
C TYR A 174 4.91 17.51 3.07
N THR A 175 5.34 18.64 3.64
CA THR A 175 6.71 19.13 3.56
C THR A 175 7.23 19.41 4.96
N LEU A 176 8.49 19.09 5.21
CA LEU A 176 9.19 19.52 6.41
C LEU A 176 9.86 20.86 6.12
N VAL A 177 9.58 21.88 6.93
CA VAL A 177 10.06 23.25 6.71
C VAL A 177 10.92 23.70 7.88
N GLY A 178 12.13 24.16 7.58
CA GLY A 178 13.02 24.76 8.58
C GLY A 178 12.51 26.12 9.04
N LEU A 179 12.52 26.34 10.36
CA LEU A 179 11.97 27.55 10.98
C LEU A 179 12.74 28.82 10.58
N HIS A 180 14.07 28.76 10.59
CA HIS A 180 14.97 29.89 10.34
C HIS A 180 15.55 29.86 8.93
N ASN A 181 16.09 28.71 8.51
CA ASN A 181 16.77 28.56 7.22
C ASN A 181 15.80 28.44 6.03
N LYS A 182 14.49 28.24 6.28
CA LYS A 182 13.44 28.05 5.27
C LYS A 182 13.70 26.90 4.30
N LYS A 183 14.59 25.99 4.65
CA LYS A 183 14.88 24.77 3.88
C LYS A 183 13.64 23.88 3.88
N ASN A 184 13.29 23.35 2.73
CA ASN A 184 12.17 22.43 2.58
C ASN A 184 12.68 21.04 2.28
N ILE A 185 12.18 20.05 2.99
CA ILE A 185 12.43 18.64 2.72
C ILE A 185 11.10 18.02 2.26
N ARG A 186 11.10 17.46 1.07
CA ARG A 186 9.92 16.94 0.41
C ARG A 186 10.07 15.46 0.13
N PHE A 187 8.96 14.82 -0.09
CA PHE A 187 8.95 13.45 -0.62
C PHE A 187 9.68 13.39 -1.98
N GLY A 188 10.63 12.44 -2.09
CA GLY A 188 11.42 12.25 -3.30
C GLY A 188 12.72 13.06 -3.35
N ASP A 189 12.99 13.94 -2.37
CA ASP A 189 14.28 14.61 -2.24
C ASP A 189 15.38 13.59 -1.90
N THR A 190 16.60 13.85 -2.37
CA THR A 190 17.80 13.01 -2.16
C THR A 190 18.83 13.72 -1.30
#